data_5a8ebb9024c3abfeed4b911e5c5b4f46
#
_entry.id   5a8ebb9024c3abfeed4b911e5c5b4f46
#
_cell.length_a   1.000
_cell.length_b   1.000
_cell.length_c   1.000
_cell.angle_alpha   90.00
_cell.angle_beta   90.00
_cell.angle_gamma   90.00
#
_symmetry.space_group_name_H-M   'P 1'
#
loop_
_entity.id
_entity.type
_entity.pdbx_description
1 polymer ?
#
loop_
_entity_poly.entity_id
_entity_poly.type
_entity_poly.pdbx_seq_one_letter_code
_entity_poly.pdbx_strand_id
1 'polypeptide(L)'
;MVKKFLILLLNLILIFNTSCYINAQENVNGSTSASISSSSVVLGNQIKLTLTLKCDEGVGGGEIKVYYTSSYIKYDSIQTNSFSFSNNGNYIKLIVDPPSEQKSVSVDIYFSAIKIGSSKIDVNISGFIGFDSTNEVSSYTHNFSFPFEIINKTTPTVPTTPTTPSVSLSSDATLYSLSINGLKFEEAFSSSKYEYTVYSNELIDKLDISAVCCSSKATYKIENNNLTEGWNQVSIICTAEDGSKKTYVIKVYVKEKPTLFYNEKLGVVKNLDKVETPNDFEKKEVIVENNNLTIYSHNNLNLIYLENENNCSDFYVIDIATNQIICKYEPINISGRNYLKIDFDYQDFVEMNDLFKENKYRINSNVTLNCWSYKAENMSNYRIFYLMDDNGEKNLYCYEATEQIIQKFVLPQMDEGPNNAITIKDLTIYSILAASIFCLIISIALTVKRKTNE
;
A
#
# COMPACT_ATOMS: atom_id res chain seq x y z
N MET A 1 47.65 -30.16 -12.07
CA MET A 1 46.86 -29.41 -11.05
C MET A 1 46.14 -28.20 -11.66
N VAL A 2 46.76 -27.36 -12.46
CA VAL A 2 46.16 -26.13 -13.01
C VAL A 2 44.88 -26.37 -13.85
N LYS A 3 44.82 -27.41 -14.69
CA LYS A 3 43.62 -27.75 -15.50
C LYS A 3 42.39 -28.15 -14.67
N LYS A 4 42.59 -28.82 -13.54
CA LYS A 4 41.46 -29.17 -12.63
C LYS A 4 40.94 -27.98 -11.85
N PHE A 5 41.81 -27.02 -11.53
CA PHE A 5 41.45 -25.79 -10.86
C PHE A 5 40.67 -24.84 -11.77
N LEU A 6 41.03 -24.79 -13.09
CA LEU A 6 40.34 -23.99 -14.09
C LEU A 6 38.92 -24.51 -14.38
N ILE A 7 38.74 -25.84 -14.38
CA ILE A 7 37.41 -26.47 -14.56
C ILE A 7 36.53 -26.24 -13.33
N LEU A 8 37.09 -26.25 -12.13
CA LEU A 8 36.38 -25.96 -10.87
C LEU A 8 35.94 -24.47 -10.83
N LEU A 9 36.81 -23.57 -11.27
CA LEU A 9 36.52 -22.13 -11.36
C LEU A 9 35.43 -21.85 -12.42
N LEU A 10 35.45 -22.55 -13.58
CA LEU A 10 34.46 -22.39 -14.63
C LEU A 10 33.07 -22.90 -14.18
N ASN A 11 33.01 -24.01 -13.41
CA ASN A 11 31.76 -24.50 -12.83
C ASN A 11 31.25 -23.60 -11.70
N LEU A 12 32.14 -22.94 -10.95
CA LEU A 12 31.72 -21.97 -9.93
C LEU A 12 31.11 -20.71 -10.57
N ILE A 13 31.63 -20.26 -11.70
CA ILE A 13 31.10 -19.11 -12.47
C ILE A 13 29.74 -19.47 -13.11
N LEU A 14 29.52 -20.73 -13.50
CA LEU A 14 28.22 -21.16 -14.03
C LEU A 14 27.14 -21.27 -12.95
N ILE A 15 27.52 -21.51 -11.69
CA ILE A 15 26.56 -21.57 -10.55
C ILE A 15 26.14 -20.18 -10.08
N PHE A 16 26.96 -19.15 -10.30
CA PHE A 16 26.63 -17.76 -9.93
C PHE A 16 25.89 -16.97 -11.03
N ASN A 17 25.69 -17.55 -12.24
CA ASN A 17 24.86 -16.94 -13.30
C ASN A 17 23.41 -17.44 -13.33
N THR A 18 22.93 -18.11 -12.30
CA THR A 18 21.49 -18.12 -12.06
C THR A 18 21.13 -16.74 -11.52
N SER A 19 20.93 -15.80 -12.43
CA SER A 19 20.18 -14.58 -12.16
C SER A 19 18.92 -15.01 -11.43
N CYS A 20 18.86 -14.73 -10.14
CA CYS A 20 17.61 -14.71 -9.42
C CYS A 20 16.80 -13.59 -10.09
N TYR A 21 16.01 -13.96 -11.12
CA TYR A 21 14.89 -13.13 -11.51
C TYR A 21 13.97 -13.11 -10.29
N ILE A 22 14.14 -12.10 -9.45
CA ILE A 22 13.04 -11.65 -8.61
C ILE A 22 12.03 -11.15 -9.64
N ASN A 23 11.13 -12.04 -10.06
CA ASN A 23 9.88 -11.60 -10.64
C ASN A 23 9.26 -10.73 -9.55
N ALA A 24 9.24 -9.43 -9.78
CA ALA A 24 8.31 -8.59 -9.07
C ALA A 24 6.96 -9.27 -9.27
N GLN A 25 6.37 -9.79 -8.21
CA GLN A 25 5.07 -10.42 -8.24
C GLN A 25 4.12 -9.30 -8.67
N GLU A 26 3.69 -9.31 -9.94
CA GLU A 26 2.67 -8.40 -10.42
C GLU A 26 1.43 -8.71 -9.59
N ASN A 27 0.98 -7.72 -8.83
CA ASN A 27 -0.22 -7.86 -8.02
C ASN A 27 -1.42 -7.87 -8.96
N VAL A 28 -2.03 -9.04 -9.11
CA VAL A 28 -3.26 -9.20 -9.88
C VAL A 28 -4.41 -8.63 -9.06
N ASN A 29 -5.08 -7.61 -9.59
CA ASN A 29 -6.21 -6.98 -8.92
C ASN A 29 -7.51 -7.71 -9.23
N GLY A 30 -8.33 -7.91 -8.21
CA GLY A 30 -9.63 -8.52 -8.38
C GLY A 30 -10.50 -8.44 -7.13
N SER A 31 -11.71 -8.96 -7.22
CA SER A 31 -12.65 -8.97 -6.11
C SER A 31 -13.59 -10.17 -6.19
N THR A 32 -14.13 -10.55 -5.04
CA THR A 32 -15.19 -11.56 -4.94
C THR A 32 -16.39 -10.95 -4.23
N SER A 33 -17.59 -11.33 -4.65
CA SER A 33 -18.83 -10.97 -3.98
C SER A 33 -19.78 -12.14 -3.92
N ALA A 34 -20.60 -12.19 -2.88
CA ALA A 34 -21.63 -13.21 -2.71
C ALA A 34 -22.88 -12.59 -2.10
N SER A 35 -24.06 -13.13 -2.43
CA SER A 35 -25.34 -12.72 -1.86
C SER A 35 -26.35 -13.86 -1.90
N ILE A 36 -27.35 -13.82 -0.98
CA ILE A 36 -28.51 -14.70 -1.02
C ILE A 36 -29.77 -13.90 -1.32
N SER A 37 -30.76 -14.53 -1.94
CA SER A 37 -32.01 -13.88 -2.39
C SER A 37 -32.90 -13.38 -1.23
N SER A 38 -32.77 -13.97 -0.02
CA SER A 38 -33.53 -13.58 1.15
C SER A 38 -32.93 -14.14 2.43
N SER A 39 -32.97 -13.38 3.51
CA SER A 39 -32.64 -13.83 4.87
C SER A 39 -33.82 -14.52 5.57
N SER A 40 -35.02 -14.53 4.96
CA SER A 40 -36.18 -15.30 5.42
C SER A 40 -36.88 -15.93 4.21
N VAL A 41 -37.17 -17.23 4.27
CA VAL A 41 -37.78 -17.99 3.19
C VAL A 41 -38.92 -18.85 3.73
N VAL A 42 -40.02 -18.92 2.98
CA VAL A 42 -41.12 -19.80 3.31
C VAL A 42 -40.79 -21.26 2.99
N LEU A 43 -41.13 -22.18 3.88
CA LEU A 43 -40.98 -23.62 3.67
C LEU A 43 -41.51 -24.04 2.30
N GLY A 44 -40.69 -24.74 1.51
CA GLY A 44 -40.97 -25.14 0.15
C GLY A 44 -40.56 -24.14 -0.93
N ASN A 45 -40.20 -22.92 -0.58
CA ASN A 45 -39.68 -21.93 -1.51
C ASN A 45 -38.16 -22.08 -1.68
N GLN A 46 -37.62 -21.45 -2.73
CA GLN A 46 -36.23 -21.48 -3.06
C GLN A 46 -35.46 -20.30 -2.46
N ILE A 47 -34.18 -20.57 -2.10
CA ILE A 47 -33.15 -19.59 -1.82
C ILE A 47 -32.15 -19.64 -2.98
N LYS A 48 -31.77 -18.48 -3.50
CA LYS A 48 -30.72 -18.37 -4.51
C LYS A 48 -29.46 -17.77 -3.86
N LEU A 49 -28.32 -18.44 -3.98
CA LEU A 49 -26.99 -17.90 -3.73
C LEU A 49 -26.39 -17.45 -5.05
N THR A 50 -25.98 -16.19 -5.14
CA THR A 50 -25.23 -15.67 -6.29
C THR A 50 -23.79 -15.39 -5.86
N LEU A 51 -22.80 -15.90 -6.60
CA LEU A 51 -21.38 -15.64 -6.43
C LEU A 51 -20.84 -14.95 -7.68
N THR A 52 -20.00 -13.94 -7.51
CA THR A 52 -19.34 -13.24 -8.62
C THR A 52 -17.85 -13.05 -8.29
N LEU A 53 -17.00 -13.41 -9.24
CA LEU A 53 -15.56 -13.14 -9.20
C LEU A 53 -15.23 -12.16 -10.32
N LYS A 54 -14.36 -11.19 -10.00
CA LYS A 54 -13.87 -10.18 -10.94
C LYS A 54 -12.36 -10.10 -10.87
N CYS A 55 -11.72 -9.96 -12.02
CA CYS A 55 -10.28 -9.80 -12.14
C CYS A 55 -9.98 -8.89 -13.33
N ASP A 56 -9.10 -7.90 -13.15
CA ASP A 56 -8.78 -6.91 -14.19
C ASP A 56 -8.07 -7.56 -15.38
N GLU A 57 -7.30 -8.63 -15.13
CA GLU A 57 -6.57 -9.43 -16.13
C GLU A 57 -7.38 -10.63 -16.65
N GLY A 58 -8.68 -10.68 -16.36
CA GLY A 58 -9.52 -11.84 -16.62
C GLY A 58 -9.51 -12.84 -15.45
N VAL A 59 -10.60 -13.56 -15.28
CA VAL A 59 -10.75 -14.61 -14.26
C VAL A 59 -10.16 -15.90 -14.81
N GLY A 60 -9.14 -16.45 -14.15
CA GLY A 60 -8.44 -17.66 -14.57
C GLY A 60 -8.94 -18.90 -13.84
N GLY A 61 -8.66 -19.03 -12.56
CA GLY A 61 -8.94 -20.22 -11.77
C GLY A 61 -9.31 -19.94 -10.33
N GLY A 62 -9.72 -20.98 -9.62
CA GLY A 62 -10.03 -20.92 -8.20
C GLY A 62 -10.92 -22.08 -7.76
N GLU A 63 -10.88 -22.37 -6.46
CA GLU A 63 -11.74 -23.36 -5.83
C GLU A 63 -12.71 -22.65 -4.88
N ILE A 64 -14.02 -22.99 -4.99
CA ILE A 64 -15.06 -22.48 -4.10
C ILE A 64 -15.76 -23.66 -3.44
N LYS A 65 -15.92 -23.61 -2.12
CA LYS A 65 -16.72 -24.55 -1.35
C LYS A 65 -17.92 -23.84 -0.76
N VAL A 66 -19.12 -24.29 -1.10
CA VAL A 66 -20.38 -23.78 -0.56
C VAL A 66 -20.94 -24.81 0.41
N TYR A 67 -20.82 -24.56 1.72
CA TYR A 67 -21.33 -25.41 2.78
C TYR A 67 -22.77 -25.04 3.11
N TYR A 68 -23.62 -26.04 3.31
CA TYR A 68 -25.02 -25.85 3.69
C TYR A 68 -25.50 -26.97 4.60
N THR A 69 -26.51 -26.69 5.39
CA THR A 69 -27.09 -27.70 6.29
C THR A 69 -28.20 -28.47 5.57
N SER A 70 -27.86 -29.66 5.07
CA SER A 70 -28.76 -30.50 4.26
C SER A 70 -30.05 -30.95 4.95
N SER A 71 -30.11 -30.83 6.29
CA SER A 71 -31.36 -31.07 7.07
C SER A 71 -32.34 -29.92 6.99
N TYR A 72 -31.97 -28.72 6.56
CA TYR A 72 -32.81 -27.53 6.46
C TYR A 72 -33.07 -27.10 5.02
N ILE A 73 -32.06 -27.23 4.14
CA ILE A 73 -32.17 -26.90 2.73
C ILE A 73 -31.63 -28.03 1.85
N LYS A 74 -32.23 -28.22 0.71
CA LYS A 74 -31.82 -29.20 -0.31
C LYS A 74 -31.30 -28.45 -1.53
N TYR A 75 -30.13 -28.88 -2.04
CA TYR A 75 -29.64 -28.41 -3.32
C TYR A 75 -30.61 -28.79 -4.45
N ASP A 76 -30.95 -27.85 -5.31
CA ASP A 76 -31.83 -28.06 -6.46
C ASP A 76 -31.04 -28.01 -7.79
N SER A 77 -30.40 -26.88 -8.06
CA SER A 77 -29.74 -26.64 -9.34
C SER A 77 -28.67 -25.57 -9.24
N ILE A 78 -27.83 -25.51 -10.27
CA ILE A 78 -26.82 -24.50 -10.48
C ILE A 78 -26.92 -23.96 -11.91
N GLN A 79 -26.72 -22.66 -12.07
CA GLN A 79 -26.67 -21.97 -13.35
C GLN A 79 -25.33 -21.31 -13.53
N THR A 80 -24.53 -21.80 -14.45
CA THR A 80 -23.20 -21.28 -14.77
C THR A 80 -22.74 -21.79 -16.12
N ASN A 81 -21.83 -21.03 -16.74
CA ASN A 81 -21.08 -21.41 -17.94
C ASN A 81 -19.55 -21.32 -17.71
N SER A 82 -19.14 -20.95 -16.52
CA SER A 82 -17.72 -20.66 -16.18
C SER A 82 -17.22 -21.44 -14.96
N PHE A 83 -18.03 -22.43 -14.50
CA PHE A 83 -17.67 -23.24 -13.34
C PHE A 83 -18.02 -24.70 -13.61
N SER A 84 -17.10 -25.61 -13.33
CA SER A 84 -17.40 -27.01 -13.13
C SER A 84 -17.74 -27.25 -11.66
N PHE A 85 -18.61 -28.21 -11.35
CA PHE A 85 -19.05 -28.45 -9.98
C PHE A 85 -19.29 -29.92 -9.63
N SER A 86 -19.21 -30.21 -8.32
CA SER A 86 -19.65 -31.48 -7.74
C SER A 86 -20.40 -31.20 -6.42
N ASN A 87 -21.43 -32.01 -6.15
CA ASN A 87 -22.21 -31.93 -4.92
C ASN A 87 -21.98 -33.19 -4.07
N ASN A 88 -21.48 -33.01 -2.84
CA ASN A 88 -21.19 -34.09 -1.89
C ASN A 88 -22.25 -34.20 -0.77
N GLY A 89 -23.41 -33.58 -0.94
CA GLY A 89 -24.52 -33.63 0.01
C GLY A 89 -24.45 -32.63 1.16
N ASN A 90 -23.25 -32.29 1.66
CA ASN A 90 -23.04 -31.30 2.73
C ASN A 90 -22.35 -30.04 2.22
N TYR A 91 -21.74 -30.09 1.05
CA TYR A 91 -21.15 -28.94 0.39
C TYR A 91 -21.13 -29.13 -1.12
N ILE A 92 -21.15 -28.04 -1.85
CA ILE A 92 -20.92 -27.98 -3.30
C ILE A 92 -19.51 -27.45 -3.51
N LYS A 93 -18.71 -28.21 -4.26
CA LYS A 93 -17.40 -27.77 -4.72
C LYS A 93 -17.54 -27.21 -6.14
N LEU A 94 -17.03 -26.00 -6.35
CA LEU A 94 -16.95 -25.36 -7.65
C LEU A 94 -15.49 -25.15 -8.00
N ILE A 95 -15.14 -25.37 -9.24
CA ILE A 95 -13.86 -25.02 -9.83
C ILE A 95 -14.14 -23.97 -10.90
N VAL A 96 -13.46 -22.84 -10.78
CA VAL A 96 -13.55 -21.76 -11.76
C VAL A 96 -12.82 -22.19 -13.03
N ASP A 97 -13.54 -22.27 -14.15
CA ASP A 97 -13.04 -22.75 -15.44
C ASP A 97 -13.77 -22.00 -16.56
N PRO A 98 -13.49 -20.71 -16.78
CA PRO A 98 -14.14 -19.93 -17.82
C PRO A 98 -13.67 -20.39 -19.20
N PRO A 99 -14.57 -20.50 -20.20
CA PRO A 99 -14.23 -21.00 -21.54
C PRO A 99 -13.35 -20.03 -22.36
N SER A 100 -13.20 -18.80 -21.91
CA SER A 100 -12.36 -17.75 -22.48
C SER A 100 -12.08 -16.68 -21.43
N GLU A 101 -11.14 -15.78 -21.71
CA GLU A 101 -10.87 -14.63 -20.87
C GLU A 101 -12.16 -13.82 -20.62
N GLN A 102 -12.53 -13.68 -19.35
CA GLN A 102 -13.67 -12.89 -18.88
C GLN A 102 -13.27 -12.12 -17.63
N LYS A 103 -13.48 -10.80 -17.62
CA LYS A 103 -13.19 -9.96 -16.45
C LYS A 103 -14.15 -10.17 -15.29
N SER A 104 -15.27 -10.84 -15.53
CA SER A 104 -16.26 -11.16 -14.49
C SER A 104 -16.97 -12.46 -14.84
N VAL A 105 -17.03 -13.37 -13.88
CA VAL A 105 -17.79 -14.62 -13.95
C VAL A 105 -18.73 -14.73 -12.77
N SER A 106 -19.92 -15.34 -13.00
CA SER A 106 -20.93 -15.49 -11.95
C SER A 106 -21.55 -16.89 -11.99
N VAL A 107 -22.02 -17.34 -10.82
CA VAL A 107 -22.76 -18.58 -10.65
C VAL A 107 -23.97 -18.36 -9.74
N ASP A 108 -25.11 -18.88 -10.12
CA ASP A 108 -26.32 -18.93 -9.31
C ASP A 108 -26.59 -20.35 -8.84
N ILE A 109 -26.74 -20.56 -7.54
CA ILE A 109 -27.01 -21.86 -6.90
C ILE A 109 -28.35 -21.78 -6.20
N TYR A 110 -29.23 -22.74 -6.47
CA TYR A 110 -30.60 -22.79 -5.96
C TYR A 110 -30.75 -23.90 -4.94
N PHE A 111 -31.40 -23.56 -3.81
CA PHE A 111 -31.74 -24.49 -2.75
C PHE A 111 -33.21 -24.37 -2.39
N SER A 112 -33.87 -25.49 -2.15
CA SER A 112 -35.25 -25.55 -1.60
C SER A 112 -35.20 -25.62 -0.07
N ALA A 113 -36.02 -24.80 0.58
CA ALA A 113 -36.24 -24.84 2.03
C ALA A 113 -37.11 -26.05 2.40
N ILE A 114 -36.57 -26.99 3.19
CA ILE A 114 -37.24 -28.27 3.49
C ILE A 114 -37.60 -28.47 4.97
N LYS A 115 -37.12 -27.60 5.86
CA LYS A 115 -37.41 -27.68 7.30
C LYS A 115 -37.41 -26.28 7.92
N ILE A 116 -38.44 -25.98 8.73
CA ILE A 116 -38.53 -24.72 9.50
C ILE A 116 -37.36 -24.62 10.51
N GLY A 117 -36.83 -23.39 10.66
CA GLY A 117 -35.79 -23.03 11.62
C GLY A 117 -34.64 -22.24 11.00
N SER A 118 -33.71 -21.85 11.81
CA SER A 118 -32.55 -21.07 11.40
C SER A 118 -31.48 -21.97 10.78
N SER A 119 -30.88 -21.51 9.69
CA SER A 119 -29.80 -22.18 8.99
C SER A 119 -28.85 -21.14 8.39
N LYS A 120 -27.79 -21.60 7.74
CA LYS A 120 -26.83 -20.72 7.04
C LYS A 120 -26.23 -21.40 5.82
N ILE A 121 -25.72 -20.58 4.90
CA ILE A 121 -24.84 -20.97 3.81
C ILE A 121 -23.50 -20.29 4.04
N ASP A 122 -22.42 -21.06 4.10
CA ASP A 122 -21.05 -20.56 4.20
C ASP A 122 -20.32 -20.80 2.88
N VAL A 123 -19.56 -19.81 2.42
CA VAL A 123 -18.80 -19.87 1.17
C VAL A 123 -17.34 -19.63 1.48
N ASN A 124 -16.46 -20.54 1.03
CA ASN A 124 -15.00 -20.39 1.12
C ASN A 124 -14.43 -20.37 -0.30
N ILE A 125 -13.58 -19.38 -0.58
CA ILE A 125 -12.88 -19.21 -1.85
C ILE A 125 -11.40 -19.31 -1.62
N SER A 126 -10.68 -20.07 -2.44
CA SER A 126 -9.24 -20.27 -2.35
C SER A 126 -8.61 -20.39 -3.74
N GLY A 127 -7.34 -20.01 -3.86
CA GLY A 127 -6.58 -20.12 -5.09
C GLY A 127 -7.18 -19.33 -6.26
N PHE A 128 -7.75 -18.14 -5.99
CA PHE A 128 -8.29 -17.29 -7.04
C PHE A 128 -7.14 -16.61 -7.79
N ILE A 129 -6.99 -16.96 -9.08
CA ILE A 129 -5.92 -16.48 -9.97
C ILE A 129 -6.48 -15.75 -11.18
N GLY A 130 -5.64 -14.89 -11.78
CA GLY A 130 -5.95 -14.25 -13.07
C GLY A 130 -5.89 -15.25 -14.24
N PHE A 131 -6.47 -14.86 -15.39
CA PHE A 131 -6.45 -15.64 -16.62
C PHE A 131 -5.01 -15.74 -17.16
N ASP A 132 -4.59 -16.94 -17.55
CA ASP A 132 -3.22 -17.25 -17.95
C ASP A 132 -2.12 -16.85 -16.93
N SER A 133 -2.50 -16.65 -15.67
CA SER A 133 -1.61 -16.28 -14.56
C SER A 133 -1.45 -17.43 -13.58
N THR A 134 -0.26 -17.52 -12.96
CA THR A 134 -0.01 -18.38 -11.80
C THR A 134 -0.10 -17.63 -10.48
N ASN A 135 -0.27 -16.29 -10.53
CA ASN A 135 -0.33 -15.44 -9.37
C ASN A 135 -1.76 -15.37 -8.82
N GLU A 136 -1.89 -15.50 -7.50
CA GLU A 136 -3.18 -15.27 -6.84
C GLU A 136 -3.54 -13.76 -6.90
N VAL A 137 -4.84 -13.49 -6.95
CA VAL A 137 -5.39 -12.15 -6.82
C VAL A 137 -5.04 -11.61 -5.43
N SER A 138 -4.41 -10.44 -5.35
CA SER A 138 -3.76 -9.93 -4.15
C SER A 138 -4.72 -9.59 -3.01
N SER A 139 -5.99 -9.27 -3.30
CA SER A 139 -7.00 -9.02 -2.26
C SER A 139 -8.39 -9.38 -2.73
N TYR A 140 -8.98 -10.41 -2.12
CA TYR A 140 -10.37 -10.77 -2.30
C TYR A 140 -10.96 -11.31 -1.00
N THR A 141 -12.28 -11.33 -0.89
CA THR A 141 -12.94 -11.90 0.29
C THR A 141 -12.95 -13.42 0.17
N HIS A 142 -12.21 -14.09 1.07
CA HIS A 142 -12.08 -15.55 1.09
C HIS A 142 -13.31 -16.27 1.61
N ASN A 143 -14.07 -15.63 2.51
CA ASN A 143 -15.18 -16.28 3.22
C ASN A 143 -16.41 -15.38 3.25
N PHE A 144 -17.58 -15.99 3.03
CA PHE A 144 -18.88 -15.36 3.24
C PHE A 144 -19.74 -16.29 4.10
N SER A 145 -20.63 -15.71 4.92
CA SER A 145 -21.60 -16.45 5.71
C SER A 145 -22.96 -15.78 5.65
N PHE A 146 -23.99 -16.54 5.30
CA PHE A 146 -25.34 -16.06 5.08
C PHE A 146 -26.32 -16.81 6.00
N PRO A 147 -26.59 -16.31 7.22
CA PRO A 147 -27.65 -16.83 8.06
C PRO A 147 -29.01 -16.46 7.47
N PHE A 148 -29.97 -17.37 7.57
CA PHE A 148 -31.35 -17.16 7.16
C PHE A 148 -32.30 -18.00 8.01
N GLU A 149 -33.60 -17.65 7.98
CA GLU A 149 -34.67 -18.34 8.68
C GLU A 149 -35.66 -18.95 7.70
N ILE A 150 -36.07 -20.19 7.94
CA ILE A 150 -37.14 -20.87 7.21
C ILE A 150 -38.41 -20.81 8.05
N ILE A 151 -39.43 -20.15 7.55
CA ILE A 151 -40.69 -19.90 8.24
C ILE A 151 -41.84 -20.69 7.60
N ASN A 152 -42.92 -20.84 8.35
CA ASN A 152 -44.13 -21.48 7.84
C ASN A 152 -44.88 -20.59 6.85
N LYS A 153 -45.57 -21.17 5.86
CA LYS A 153 -46.52 -20.44 5.03
C LYS A 153 -47.72 -20.09 5.91
N THR A 154 -47.94 -18.82 6.20
CA THR A 154 -49.17 -18.38 6.86
C THR A 154 -50.32 -18.55 5.91
N THR A 155 -51.16 -19.57 6.12
CA THR A 155 -52.45 -19.70 5.40
C THR A 155 -53.43 -18.67 5.97
N PRO A 156 -54.13 -17.86 5.16
CA PRO A 156 -55.16 -16.98 5.68
C PRO A 156 -56.30 -17.83 6.27
N THR A 157 -56.46 -17.84 7.58
CA THR A 157 -57.66 -18.37 8.23
C THR A 157 -58.81 -17.42 7.99
N VAL A 158 -59.94 -17.96 7.51
CA VAL A 158 -61.24 -17.27 7.34
C VAL A 158 -61.66 -16.67 8.70
N PRO A 159 -62.14 -15.40 8.75
CA PRO A 159 -62.41 -14.69 10.01
C PRO A 159 -63.64 -15.23 10.73
N THR A 160 -63.48 -15.73 11.94
CA THR A 160 -64.56 -15.82 12.92
C THR A 160 -64.35 -14.68 13.91
N THR A 161 -65.28 -13.70 13.87
CA THR A 161 -65.62 -12.64 14.83
C THR A 161 -64.47 -11.76 15.36
N PRO A 162 -64.57 -10.40 15.37
CA PRO A 162 -63.42 -9.50 15.54
C PRO A 162 -63.07 -9.34 17.01
N THR A 163 -62.04 -10.05 17.43
CA THR A 163 -61.10 -9.56 18.42
C THR A 163 -59.94 -8.95 17.61
N THR A 164 -59.72 -7.66 17.75
CA THR A 164 -58.66 -6.91 17.07
C THR A 164 -57.31 -7.59 17.32
N PRO A 165 -56.63 -8.22 16.32
CA PRO A 165 -55.29 -8.68 16.51
C PRO A 165 -54.42 -7.42 16.53
N SER A 166 -53.70 -7.19 17.64
CA SER A 166 -52.61 -6.23 17.59
C SER A 166 -51.53 -6.85 16.67
N VAL A 167 -51.49 -6.35 15.44
CA VAL A 167 -50.39 -6.67 14.52
C VAL A 167 -49.12 -6.11 15.17
N SER A 168 -48.26 -6.96 15.69
CA SER A 168 -46.96 -6.55 16.18
C SER A 168 -46.16 -6.05 14.99
N LEU A 169 -45.99 -4.74 14.89
CA LEU A 169 -45.17 -4.10 13.87
C LEU A 169 -43.70 -4.50 14.08
N SER A 170 -42.96 -4.67 13.01
CA SER A 170 -41.55 -4.97 13.07
C SER A 170 -40.76 -3.82 13.69
N SER A 171 -39.92 -4.11 14.71
CA SER A 171 -38.99 -3.14 15.33
C SER A 171 -37.58 -3.20 14.73
N ASP A 172 -37.38 -3.99 13.67
CA ASP A 172 -36.07 -4.13 13.03
C ASP A 172 -35.72 -2.92 12.15
N ALA A 173 -34.89 -2.03 12.70
CA ALA A 173 -34.33 -0.85 12.04
C ALA A 173 -32.87 -1.07 11.64
N THR A 174 -32.41 -2.30 11.43
CA THR A 174 -31.03 -2.55 11.02
C THR A 174 -30.83 -2.47 9.51
N LEU A 175 -29.63 -2.10 9.09
CA LEU A 175 -29.21 -2.20 7.69
C LEU A 175 -28.66 -3.59 7.41
N TYR A 176 -29.06 -4.16 6.29
CA TYR A 176 -28.49 -5.38 5.72
C TYR A 176 -27.15 -5.09 5.01
N SER A 177 -27.09 -3.98 4.26
CA SER A 177 -25.89 -3.54 3.59
C SER A 177 -25.77 -2.02 3.60
N LEU A 178 -24.54 -1.56 3.62
CA LEU A 178 -24.16 -0.16 3.47
C LEU A 178 -22.85 -0.10 2.69
N SER A 179 -22.82 0.68 1.63
CA SER A 179 -21.64 0.89 0.81
C SER A 179 -21.63 2.29 0.23
N ILE A 180 -20.46 2.75 -0.18
CA ILE A 180 -20.23 4.04 -0.82
C ILE A 180 -19.56 3.76 -2.15
N ASN A 181 -20.13 4.29 -3.23
CA ASN A 181 -19.53 4.14 -4.55
C ASN A 181 -18.18 4.89 -4.63
N GLY A 182 -17.14 4.21 -5.11
CA GLY A 182 -15.80 4.77 -5.25
C GLY A 182 -14.97 4.90 -3.97
N LEU A 183 -15.56 4.64 -2.78
CA LEU A 183 -14.86 4.73 -1.49
C LEU A 183 -15.04 3.45 -0.67
N LYS A 184 -14.11 3.20 0.24
CA LYS A 184 -14.13 2.03 1.13
C LYS A 184 -14.15 2.47 2.59
N PHE A 185 -14.92 1.77 3.41
CA PHE A 185 -14.80 1.88 4.86
C PHE A 185 -13.46 1.32 5.32
N GLU A 186 -12.91 1.88 6.39
CA GLU A 186 -11.70 1.32 7.02
C GLU A 186 -11.92 -0.10 7.54
N GLU A 187 -13.12 -0.39 7.99
CA GLU A 187 -13.54 -1.71 8.43
C GLU A 187 -14.76 -2.16 7.63
N ALA A 188 -14.85 -3.47 7.39
CA ALA A 188 -16.00 -4.04 6.67
C ALA A 188 -17.33 -3.71 7.37
N PHE A 189 -18.38 -3.50 6.57
CA PHE A 189 -19.72 -3.26 7.10
C PHE A 189 -20.21 -4.44 7.96
N SER A 190 -20.86 -4.11 9.08
CA SER A 190 -21.60 -5.03 9.93
C SER A 190 -22.89 -4.36 10.41
N SER A 191 -24.03 -5.05 10.36
CA SER A 191 -25.33 -4.53 10.81
C SER A 191 -25.35 -4.13 12.29
N SER A 192 -24.43 -4.65 13.11
CA SER A 192 -24.26 -4.35 14.53
C SER A 192 -23.30 -3.22 14.85
N LYS A 193 -22.55 -2.71 13.85
CA LYS A 193 -21.65 -1.58 13.98
C LYS A 193 -22.32 -0.33 13.41
N TYR A 194 -22.29 0.76 14.17
CA TYR A 194 -23.04 1.98 13.86
C TYR A 194 -22.16 3.18 13.50
N GLU A 195 -20.85 3.05 13.57
CA GLU A 195 -19.90 4.09 13.17
C GLU A 195 -18.86 3.55 12.20
N TYR A 196 -18.62 4.29 11.13
CA TYR A 196 -17.67 3.98 10.07
C TYR A 196 -16.82 5.19 9.74
N THR A 197 -15.58 4.96 9.32
CA THR A 197 -14.68 6.00 8.85
C THR A 197 -14.33 5.79 7.39
N VAL A 198 -14.27 6.89 6.64
CA VAL A 198 -13.93 6.92 5.21
C VAL A 198 -13.01 8.10 4.95
N TYR A 199 -12.02 7.91 4.08
CA TYR A 199 -11.14 8.96 3.59
C TYR A 199 -11.35 9.15 2.09
N SER A 200 -11.56 10.39 1.66
CA SER A 200 -11.54 10.78 0.26
C SER A 200 -10.26 11.54 -0.05
N ASN A 201 -9.49 11.03 -1.00
CA ASN A 201 -8.30 11.70 -1.52
C ASN A 201 -8.64 12.79 -2.55
N GLU A 202 -9.93 12.97 -2.83
CA GLU A 202 -10.45 13.96 -3.77
C GLU A 202 -11.41 14.90 -3.06
N LEU A 203 -11.59 16.08 -3.65
CA LEU A 203 -12.65 17.01 -3.24
C LEU A 203 -13.98 16.48 -3.71
N ILE A 204 -14.82 16.08 -2.76
CA ILE A 204 -16.20 15.62 -3.04
C ILE A 204 -17.17 16.46 -2.23
N ASP A 205 -18.34 16.72 -2.79
CA ASP A 205 -19.41 17.49 -2.15
C ASP A 205 -20.49 16.62 -1.48
N LYS A 206 -20.51 15.31 -1.79
CA LYS A 206 -21.44 14.33 -1.22
C LYS A 206 -20.90 12.91 -1.40
N LEU A 207 -21.44 11.96 -0.60
CA LEU A 207 -21.25 10.53 -0.78
C LEU A 207 -22.37 9.95 -1.68
N ASP A 208 -21.98 9.05 -2.58
CA ASP A 208 -22.92 8.19 -3.31
C ASP A 208 -23.13 6.89 -2.50
N ILE A 209 -24.16 6.92 -1.63
CA ILE A 209 -24.44 5.89 -0.63
C ILE A 209 -25.50 4.93 -1.15
N SER A 210 -25.18 3.63 -1.08
CA SER A 210 -26.15 2.55 -1.25
C SER A 210 -26.39 1.86 0.09
N ALA A 211 -27.65 1.81 0.53
CA ALA A 211 -28.07 1.16 1.76
C ALA A 211 -29.29 0.28 1.53
N VAL A 212 -29.37 -0.85 2.23
CA VAL A 212 -30.51 -1.76 2.20
C VAL A 212 -30.90 -2.09 3.63
N CYS A 213 -32.17 -1.94 4.01
CA CYS A 213 -32.66 -2.34 5.33
C CYS A 213 -32.86 -3.86 5.41
N CYS A 214 -32.65 -4.45 6.61
CA CYS A 214 -32.92 -5.86 6.85
C CYS A 214 -34.39 -6.20 6.72
N SER A 215 -35.29 -5.37 7.29
CA SER A 215 -36.72 -5.51 7.13
C SER A 215 -37.21 -4.86 5.84
N SER A 216 -37.99 -5.57 5.04
CA SER A 216 -38.61 -5.02 3.81
C SER A 216 -39.64 -3.91 4.07
N LYS A 217 -40.05 -3.73 5.32
CA LYS A 217 -40.98 -2.67 5.77
C LYS A 217 -40.25 -1.49 6.41
N ALA A 218 -38.93 -1.62 6.65
CA ALA A 218 -38.12 -0.52 7.13
C ALA A 218 -37.68 0.38 5.96
N THR A 219 -37.50 1.65 6.27
CA THR A 219 -37.03 2.66 5.32
C THR A 219 -35.80 3.33 5.89
N TYR A 220 -34.98 3.94 5.03
CA TYR A 220 -33.87 4.74 5.50
C TYR A 220 -33.85 6.13 4.90
N LYS A 221 -33.24 7.07 5.60
CA LYS A 221 -33.01 8.44 5.17
C LYS A 221 -31.55 8.80 5.40
N ILE A 222 -30.94 9.47 4.42
CA ILE A 222 -29.59 10.02 4.55
C ILE A 222 -29.68 11.48 4.96
N GLU A 223 -28.92 11.87 5.98
CA GLU A 223 -28.84 13.24 6.48
C GLU A 223 -27.39 13.73 6.51
N ASN A 224 -27.21 15.05 6.37
CA ASN A 224 -25.91 15.74 6.41
C ASN A 224 -24.94 15.27 5.32
N ASN A 225 -25.43 14.91 4.14
CA ASN A 225 -24.60 14.47 3.02
C ASN A 225 -24.17 15.63 2.10
N ASN A 226 -24.02 16.85 2.66
CA ASN A 226 -23.34 17.97 2.02
C ASN A 226 -22.00 18.13 2.70
N LEU A 227 -20.92 17.79 1.97
CA LEU A 227 -19.58 17.69 2.51
C LEU A 227 -18.78 18.97 2.25
N THR A 228 -17.89 19.28 3.16
CA THR A 228 -16.88 20.32 3.04
C THR A 228 -15.49 19.73 3.27
N GLU A 229 -14.45 20.47 2.96
CA GLU A 229 -13.07 20.05 3.26
C GLU A 229 -12.91 19.69 4.74
N GLY A 230 -12.10 18.69 5.04
CA GLY A 230 -11.86 18.20 6.39
C GLY A 230 -12.90 17.18 6.86
N TRP A 231 -13.06 17.04 8.16
CA TRP A 231 -13.95 16.05 8.75
C TRP A 231 -15.41 16.44 8.64
N ASN A 232 -16.22 15.49 8.17
CA ASN A 232 -17.67 15.58 8.04
C ASN A 232 -18.31 14.36 8.72
N GLN A 233 -19.62 14.47 8.99
CA GLN A 233 -20.42 13.37 9.52
C GLN A 233 -21.70 13.23 8.72
N VAL A 234 -21.90 12.06 8.10
CA VAL A 234 -23.12 11.69 7.38
C VAL A 234 -23.88 10.66 8.19
N SER A 235 -25.19 10.81 8.30
CA SER A 235 -26.04 9.90 9.08
C SER A 235 -27.03 9.17 8.18
N ILE A 236 -27.11 7.86 8.33
CA ILE A 236 -28.14 7.01 7.72
C ILE A 236 -29.09 6.56 8.81
N ILE A 237 -30.30 7.10 8.81
CA ILE A 237 -31.32 6.81 9.81
C ILE A 237 -32.25 5.75 9.23
N CYS A 238 -32.19 4.53 9.71
CA CYS A 238 -33.10 3.45 9.37
C CYS A 238 -34.30 3.47 10.35
N THR A 239 -35.53 3.46 9.83
CA THR A 239 -36.74 3.48 10.60
C THR A 239 -37.54 2.21 10.33
N ALA A 240 -37.84 1.46 11.37
CA ALA A 240 -38.65 0.25 11.32
C ALA A 240 -40.15 0.55 11.18
N GLU A 241 -40.98 -0.47 10.93
CA GLU A 241 -42.45 -0.35 10.77
C GLU A 241 -43.12 0.20 12.03
N ASP A 242 -42.61 -0.12 13.22
CA ASP A 242 -43.13 0.36 14.51
C ASP A 242 -42.64 1.77 14.89
N GLY A 243 -41.84 2.40 14.02
CA GLY A 243 -41.25 3.71 14.24
C GLY A 243 -39.91 3.69 14.99
N SER A 244 -39.43 2.53 15.43
CA SER A 244 -38.08 2.37 16.03
C SER A 244 -37.01 2.81 15.04
N LYS A 245 -35.96 3.46 15.55
CA LYS A 245 -34.88 3.99 14.70
C LYS A 245 -33.50 3.50 15.13
N LYS A 246 -32.66 3.30 14.15
CA LYS A 246 -31.21 3.12 14.33
C LYS A 246 -30.47 4.04 13.38
N THR A 247 -29.39 4.63 13.87
CA THR A 247 -28.58 5.56 13.09
C THR A 247 -27.19 4.96 12.88
N TYR A 248 -26.78 4.91 11.64
CA TYR A 248 -25.41 4.58 11.21
C TYR A 248 -24.71 5.89 10.84
N VAL A 249 -23.55 6.12 11.42
CA VAL A 249 -22.78 7.34 11.23
C VAL A 249 -21.56 7.04 10.38
N ILE A 250 -21.35 7.81 9.34
CA ILE A 250 -20.14 7.78 8.52
C ILE A 250 -19.34 9.04 8.81
N LYS A 251 -18.16 8.90 9.44
CA LYS A 251 -17.18 9.98 9.58
C LYS A 251 -16.37 10.02 8.28
N VAL A 252 -16.45 11.12 7.57
CA VAL A 252 -15.81 11.30 6.25
C VAL A 252 -14.75 12.37 6.36
N TYR A 253 -13.54 12.03 6.04
CA TYR A 253 -12.51 13.03 5.79
C TYR A 253 -12.49 13.33 4.28
N VAL A 254 -12.79 14.56 3.91
CA VAL A 254 -12.65 15.08 2.55
C VAL A 254 -11.31 15.82 2.48
N LYS A 255 -10.51 15.50 1.48
CA LYS A 255 -9.22 16.14 1.24
C LYS A 255 -9.32 17.65 1.41
N GLU A 256 -8.39 18.23 2.17
CA GLU A 256 -8.27 19.67 2.34
C GLU A 256 -7.21 20.21 1.37
N LYS A 257 -7.48 21.37 0.80
CA LYS A 257 -6.50 22.08 0.00
C LYS A 257 -5.35 22.57 0.87
N PRO A 258 -4.12 22.42 0.42
CA PRO A 258 -2.99 23.05 1.07
C PRO A 258 -3.18 24.56 1.19
N THR A 259 -2.80 25.11 2.34
CA THR A 259 -2.81 26.56 2.57
C THR A 259 -1.40 27.14 2.63
N LEU A 260 -0.41 26.29 2.80
CA LEU A 260 1.01 26.64 2.79
C LEU A 260 1.70 25.84 1.68
N PHE A 261 2.51 26.52 0.89
CA PHE A 261 3.24 25.95 -0.24
C PHE A 261 4.72 26.26 -0.12
N TYR A 262 5.55 25.26 -0.48
CA TYR A 262 6.98 25.43 -0.71
C TYR A 262 7.27 25.41 -2.20
N ASN A 263 8.17 26.30 -2.63
CA ASN A 263 8.56 26.44 -4.05
C ASN A 263 7.35 26.57 -5.00
N GLU A 264 6.25 27.19 -4.52
CA GLU A 264 4.98 27.42 -5.24
C GLU A 264 4.23 26.15 -5.69
N LYS A 265 4.80 24.96 -5.51
CA LYS A 265 4.32 23.69 -6.07
C LYS A 265 4.11 22.57 -5.08
N LEU A 266 4.71 22.67 -3.89
CA LEU A 266 4.63 21.65 -2.87
C LEU A 266 3.74 22.12 -1.73
N GLY A 267 2.51 21.62 -1.68
CA GLY A 267 1.55 21.98 -0.65
C GLY A 267 1.71 21.12 0.61
N VAL A 268 1.58 21.76 1.80
CA VAL A 268 1.60 21.02 3.07
C VAL A 268 0.33 20.18 3.21
N VAL A 269 0.47 18.88 3.41
CA VAL A 269 -0.65 17.98 3.67
C VAL A 269 -1.12 18.17 5.10
N LYS A 270 -2.39 18.48 5.30
CA LYS A 270 -2.97 18.80 6.62
C LYS A 270 -3.32 17.53 7.42
N ASN A 271 -3.91 16.53 6.78
CA ASN A 271 -4.26 15.29 7.47
C ASN A 271 -3.14 14.26 7.28
N LEU A 272 -2.54 13.88 8.41
CA LEU A 272 -1.46 12.91 8.47
C LEU A 272 -1.88 11.60 9.16
N ASP A 273 -3.19 11.33 9.32
CA ASP A 273 -3.71 10.16 10.03
C ASP A 273 -3.32 8.84 9.35
N LYS A 274 -3.12 8.88 8.03
CA LYS A 274 -2.72 7.72 7.21
C LYS A 274 -1.24 7.73 6.80
N VAL A 275 -0.49 8.72 7.27
CA VAL A 275 0.94 8.82 6.95
C VAL A 275 1.73 8.04 7.98
N GLU A 276 2.38 6.98 7.51
CA GLU A 276 3.29 6.21 8.35
C GLU A 276 4.53 7.03 8.69
N THR A 277 4.88 7.06 9.97
CA THR A 277 6.12 7.71 10.41
C THR A 277 7.31 6.92 9.85
N PRO A 278 8.26 7.56 9.16
CA PRO A 278 9.47 6.88 8.72
C PRO A 278 10.24 6.28 9.90
N ASN A 279 10.88 5.13 9.66
CA ASN A 279 11.65 4.44 10.70
C ASN A 279 12.67 5.38 11.33
N ASP A 280 12.82 5.29 12.65
CA ASP A 280 13.73 6.09 13.48
C ASP A 280 13.36 7.58 13.61
N PHE A 281 12.27 8.05 13.00
CA PHE A 281 11.80 9.42 13.13
C PHE A 281 10.72 9.58 14.20
N GLU A 282 10.71 10.73 14.85
CA GLU A 282 9.68 11.14 15.83
C GLU A 282 8.83 12.27 15.25
N LYS A 283 7.50 12.14 15.38
CA LYS A 283 6.55 13.19 14.99
C LYS A 283 6.59 14.33 15.98
N LYS A 284 6.75 15.59 15.52
CA LYS A 284 6.82 16.81 16.34
C LYS A 284 6.01 17.93 15.71
N GLU A 285 5.43 18.77 16.56
CA GLU A 285 4.79 20.02 16.15
C GLU A 285 5.77 21.17 16.29
N VAL A 286 5.90 21.99 15.26
CA VAL A 286 6.76 23.17 15.24
C VAL A 286 5.98 24.37 14.69
N ILE A 287 6.37 25.56 15.10
CA ILE A 287 5.81 26.81 14.56
C ILE A 287 6.85 27.44 13.64
N VAL A 288 6.51 27.54 12.36
CA VAL A 288 7.34 28.18 11.33
C VAL A 288 6.53 29.28 10.68
N GLU A 289 7.01 30.51 10.72
CA GLU A 289 6.33 31.70 10.14
C GLU A 289 4.84 31.81 10.54
N ASN A 290 4.53 31.57 11.83
CA ASN A 290 3.17 31.57 12.39
C ASN A 290 2.26 30.41 11.90
N ASN A 291 2.80 29.40 11.21
CA ASN A 291 2.07 28.19 10.86
C ASN A 291 2.47 27.05 11.79
N ASN A 292 1.49 26.32 12.32
CA ASN A 292 1.73 25.07 13.03
C ASN A 292 1.98 23.98 11.97
N LEU A 293 3.17 23.40 11.98
CA LEU A 293 3.58 22.34 11.07
C LEU A 293 3.90 21.07 11.85
N THR A 294 3.45 19.96 11.33
CA THR A 294 3.91 18.65 11.79
C THR A 294 5.14 18.25 11.01
N ILE A 295 6.23 17.99 11.70
CA ILE A 295 7.48 17.48 11.14
C ILE A 295 7.81 16.13 11.75
N TYR A 296 8.69 15.41 11.07
CA TYR A 296 9.26 14.15 11.54
C TYR A 296 10.76 14.35 11.69
N SER A 297 11.29 14.16 12.91
CA SER A 297 12.68 14.50 13.24
C SER A 297 13.47 13.26 13.62
N HIS A 298 14.66 13.12 13.08
CA HIS A 298 15.69 12.16 13.49
C HIS A 298 17.06 12.85 13.43
N ASN A 299 17.78 12.87 14.54
CA ASN A 299 19.02 13.66 14.68
C ASN A 299 18.81 15.12 14.24
N ASN A 300 19.57 15.59 13.25
CA ASN A 300 19.41 16.92 12.64
C ASN A 300 18.55 16.90 11.36
N LEU A 301 18.04 15.74 10.94
CA LEU A 301 17.12 15.65 9.82
C LEU A 301 15.70 15.96 10.27
N ASN A 302 15.06 16.86 9.56
CA ASN A 302 13.65 17.18 9.74
C ASN A 302 12.92 16.95 8.41
N LEU A 303 11.87 16.16 8.45
CA LEU A 303 11.04 15.87 7.29
C LEU A 303 9.67 16.53 7.44
N ILE A 304 9.14 16.98 6.32
CA ILE A 304 7.76 17.45 6.19
C ILE A 304 7.07 16.67 5.08
N TYR A 305 5.79 16.38 5.25
CA TYR A 305 5.01 15.65 4.26
C TYR A 305 4.30 16.62 3.33
N LEU A 306 4.65 16.61 2.05
CA LEU A 306 4.18 17.57 1.06
C LEU A 306 3.56 16.85 -0.14
N GLU A 307 2.60 17.51 -0.77
CA GLU A 307 1.92 17.05 -1.98
C GLU A 307 2.28 17.96 -3.16
N ASN A 308 2.56 17.37 -4.32
CA ASN A 308 2.82 18.11 -5.55
C ASN A 308 1.54 18.35 -6.37
N GLU A 309 1.67 19.08 -7.48
CA GLU A 309 0.57 19.43 -8.40
C GLU A 309 -0.15 18.20 -9.01
N ASN A 310 0.49 17.02 -9.00
CA ASN A 310 -0.08 15.78 -9.51
C ASN A 310 -0.75 14.94 -8.42
N ASN A 311 -1.01 15.51 -7.24
CA ASN A 311 -1.54 14.84 -6.06
C ASN A 311 -0.66 13.67 -5.54
N CYS A 312 0.63 13.69 -5.84
CA CYS A 312 1.59 12.75 -5.28
C CYS A 312 2.20 13.35 -4.02
N SER A 313 2.04 12.67 -2.90
CA SER A 313 2.55 13.13 -1.61
C SER A 313 3.77 12.31 -1.20
N ASP A 314 4.75 12.99 -0.58
CA ASP A 314 6.00 12.37 -0.17
C ASP A 314 6.66 13.15 0.96
N PHE A 315 7.69 12.57 1.59
CA PHE A 315 8.52 13.26 2.56
C PHE A 315 9.61 14.10 1.88
N TYR A 316 9.81 15.30 2.42
CA TYR A 316 10.85 16.23 1.99
C TYR A 316 11.67 16.67 3.18
N VAL A 317 12.97 16.83 3.00
CA VAL A 317 13.85 17.40 4.02
C VAL A 317 13.67 18.90 4.07
N ILE A 318 13.37 19.41 5.26
CA ILE A 318 13.19 20.85 5.51
C ILE A 318 14.28 21.37 6.45
N ASP A 319 14.84 22.51 6.12
CA ASP A 319 15.61 23.32 7.05
C ASP A 319 14.65 24.24 7.82
N ILE A 320 14.43 23.94 9.10
CA ILE A 320 13.48 24.68 9.93
C ILE A 320 13.97 26.13 10.17
N ALA A 321 15.29 26.36 10.24
CA ALA A 321 15.84 27.68 10.52
C ALA A 321 15.62 28.66 9.35
N THR A 322 15.72 28.17 8.12
CA THR A 322 15.54 28.97 6.91
C THR A 322 14.17 28.78 6.26
N ASN A 323 13.36 27.84 6.75
CA ASN A 323 12.08 27.42 6.18
C ASN A 323 12.18 27.06 4.69
N GLN A 324 13.22 26.32 4.33
CA GLN A 324 13.46 25.92 2.93
C GLN A 324 13.46 24.40 2.78
N ILE A 325 12.90 23.92 1.68
CA ILE A 325 13.00 22.51 1.30
C ILE A 325 14.38 22.28 0.68
N ILE A 326 15.09 21.28 1.21
CA ILE A 326 16.42 20.91 0.75
C ILE A 326 16.34 19.90 -0.40
N CYS A 327 15.63 18.79 -0.19
CA CYS A 327 15.47 17.74 -1.18
C CYS A 327 14.27 16.84 -0.83
N LYS A 328 13.88 15.97 -1.75
CA LYS A 328 12.97 14.85 -1.46
C LYS A 328 13.70 13.81 -0.60
N TYR A 329 13.00 13.23 0.37
CA TYR A 329 13.57 12.18 1.22
C TYR A 329 13.56 10.83 0.51
N GLU A 330 14.60 10.56 -0.24
CA GLU A 330 14.83 9.30 -0.96
C GLU A 330 16.21 8.75 -0.58
N PRO A 331 16.33 8.01 0.54
CA PRO A 331 17.62 7.50 1.00
C PRO A 331 18.26 6.54 0.01
N ILE A 332 19.51 6.79 -0.31
CA ILE A 332 20.35 5.96 -1.17
C ILE A 332 21.33 5.21 -0.29
N ASN A 333 21.26 3.89 -0.28
CA ASN A 333 22.25 3.09 0.45
C ASN A 333 23.54 2.97 -0.37
N ILE A 334 24.62 3.47 0.19
CA ILE A 334 25.98 3.36 -0.38
C ILE A 334 26.89 2.78 0.70
N SER A 335 27.46 1.61 0.45
CA SER A 335 28.37 0.92 1.38
C SER A 335 27.77 0.69 2.79
N GLY A 336 26.46 0.41 2.86
CA GLY A 336 25.77 0.13 4.12
C GLY A 336 25.34 1.36 4.93
N ARG A 337 25.50 2.57 4.39
CA ARG A 337 25.01 3.84 4.97
C ARG A 337 24.03 4.51 4.05
N ASN A 338 23.09 5.24 4.62
CA ASN A 338 22.10 6.00 3.85
C ASN A 338 22.57 7.44 3.63
N TYR A 339 22.39 7.91 2.42
CA TYR A 339 22.69 9.27 1.99
C TYR A 339 21.50 9.82 1.21
N LEU A 340 21.36 11.14 1.21
CA LEU A 340 20.38 11.84 0.42
C LEU A 340 21.08 12.61 -0.71
N LYS A 341 20.49 12.53 -1.90
CA LYS A 341 20.88 13.37 -3.02
C LYS A 341 20.40 14.79 -2.74
N ILE A 342 21.32 15.76 -2.80
CA ILE A 342 21.04 17.18 -2.73
C ILE A 342 21.48 17.85 -4.02
N ASP A 343 20.71 18.84 -4.45
CA ASP A 343 21.08 19.63 -5.60
C ASP A 343 22.16 20.64 -5.22
N PHE A 344 23.12 20.84 -6.10
CA PHE A 344 24.18 21.80 -5.96
C PHE A 344 24.61 22.34 -7.34
N ASP A 345 25.15 23.55 -7.37
CA ASP A 345 25.81 24.09 -8.56
C ASP A 345 27.32 23.79 -8.47
N TYR A 346 27.91 23.31 -9.55
CA TYR A 346 29.36 23.11 -9.62
C TYR A 346 30.15 24.42 -9.38
N GLN A 347 29.53 25.58 -9.66
CA GLN A 347 30.12 26.90 -9.40
C GLN A 347 30.30 27.20 -7.91
N ASP A 348 29.55 26.53 -7.02
CA ASP A 348 29.69 26.64 -5.57
C ASP A 348 30.99 25.97 -5.07
N PHE A 349 31.67 25.22 -5.94
CA PHE A 349 32.88 24.44 -5.64
C PHE A 349 33.99 24.72 -6.65
N VAL A 350 34.25 25.99 -6.94
CA VAL A 350 35.28 26.39 -7.95
C VAL A 350 36.69 25.86 -7.65
N GLU A 351 37.00 25.66 -6.37
CA GLU A 351 38.26 25.07 -5.92
C GLU A 351 38.48 23.63 -6.40
N MET A 352 37.39 22.96 -6.80
CA MET A 352 37.48 21.61 -7.37
C MET A 352 37.98 21.59 -8.82
N ASN A 353 37.90 22.72 -9.54
CA ASN A 353 38.11 22.75 -10.98
C ASN A 353 39.54 22.43 -11.43
N ASP A 354 40.56 22.62 -10.61
CA ASP A 354 41.96 22.35 -10.98
C ASP A 354 42.28 20.85 -11.09
N LEU A 355 41.79 20.05 -10.15
CA LEU A 355 42.08 18.62 -10.02
C LEU A 355 40.99 17.71 -10.57
N PHE A 356 39.78 18.23 -10.65
CA PHE A 356 38.58 17.44 -10.96
C PHE A 356 37.87 17.99 -12.20
N LYS A 357 37.05 17.14 -12.79
CA LYS A 357 36.10 17.48 -13.86
C LYS A 357 34.70 17.03 -13.46
N GLU A 358 33.71 17.80 -13.83
CA GLU A 358 32.29 17.46 -13.69
C GLU A 358 31.98 16.13 -14.35
N ASN A 359 31.14 15.33 -13.71
CA ASN A 359 30.74 14.03 -14.21
C ASN A 359 29.38 13.61 -13.60
N LYS A 360 28.83 12.54 -14.15
CA LYS A 360 27.69 11.80 -13.58
C LYS A 360 28.08 10.36 -13.38
N TYR A 361 27.73 9.79 -12.24
CA TYR A 361 28.02 8.40 -11.96
C TYR A 361 26.76 7.66 -11.52
N ARG A 362 26.56 6.48 -12.10
CA ARG A 362 25.44 5.61 -11.77
C ARG A 362 25.81 4.69 -10.62
N ILE A 363 25.23 4.93 -9.45
CA ILE A 363 25.49 4.13 -8.23
C ILE A 363 24.84 2.76 -8.33
N ASN A 364 23.58 2.73 -8.83
CA ASN A 364 22.83 1.49 -9.02
C ASN A 364 21.93 1.60 -10.27
N SER A 365 21.05 0.63 -10.53
CA SER A 365 20.17 0.62 -11.70
C SER A 365 19.30 1.88 -11.85
N ASN A 366 18.92 2.50 -10.72
CA ASN A 366 17.91 3.55 -10.69
C ASN A 366 18.46 4.93 -10.31
N VAL A 367 19.68 5.00 -9.76
CA VAL A 367 20.22 6.25 -9.20
C VAL A 367 21.48 6.68 -9.93
N THR A 368 21.43 7.89 -10.50
CA THR A 368 22.56 8.59 -11.08
C THR A 368 22.79 9.88 -10.31
N LEU A 369 24.01 10.08 -9.83
CA LEU A 369 24.44 11.25 -9.05
C LEU A 369 25.37 12.14 -9.87
N ASN A 370 25.24 13.46 -9.70
CA ASN A 370 26.24 14.42 -10.12
C ASN A 370 27.48 14.23 -9.23
N CYS A 371 28.65 14.30 -9.81
CA CYS A 371 29.92 14.11 -9.11
C CYS A 371 31.06 14.79 -9.81
N TRP A 372 32.20 14.80 -9.17
CA TRP A 372 33.49 15.10 -9.80
C TRP A 372 34.30 13.82 -9.98
N SER A 373 35.03 13.76 -11.06
CA SER A 373 36.05 12.73 -11.33
C SER A 373 37.42 13.38 -11.38
N TYR A 374 38.45 12.70 -10.89
CA TYR A 374 39.83 13.21 -11.06
C TYR A 374 40.15 13.36 -12.54
N LYS A 375 40.95 14.39 -12.88
CA LYS A 375 41.50 14.57 -14.22
C LYS A 375 42.64 13.58 -14.52
N ALA A 376 43.30 13.12 -13.46
CA ALA A 376 44.38 12.15 -13.54
C ALA A 376 43.88 10.74 -13.84
N GLU A 377 44.43 10.07 -14.87
CA GLU A 377 43.94 8.75 -15.33
C GLU A 377 44.13 7.65 -14.28
N ASN A 378 45.18 7.70 -13.48
CA ASN A 378 45.42 6.74 -12.42
C ASN A 378 44.43 6.84 -11.24
N MET A 379 43.57 7.86 -11.21
CA MET A 379 42.54 8.07 -10.21
C MET A 379 41.14 7.93 -10.83
N SER A 380 41.03 7.26 -11.96
CA SER A 380 39.77 7.16 -12.73
C SER A 380 38.64 6.39 -12.01
N ASN A 381 38.95 5.61 -10.97
CA ASN A 381 37.99 4.87 -10.18
C ASN A 381 37.35 5.68 -9.05
N TYR A 382 37.85 6.87 -8.78
CA TYR A 382 37.34 7.71 -7.70
C TYR A 382 36.32 8.73 -8.18
N ARG A 383 35.26 8.92 -7.37
CA ARG A 383 34.21 9.92 -7.57
C ARG A 383 34.03 10.73 -6.31
N ILE A 384 33.87 12.02 -6.45
CA ILE A 384 33.55 12.91 -5.34
C ILE A 384 32.08 13.29 -5.47
N PHE A 385 31.28 12.95 -4.48
CA PHE A 385 29.87 13.32 -4.37
C PHE A 385 29.67 14.39 -3.31
N TYR A 386 28.71 15.28 -3.53
CA TYR A 386 28.18 16.15 -2.48
C TYR A 386 26.84 15.59 -2.03
N LEU A 387 26.76 15.11 -0.82
CA LEU A 387 25.62 14.38 -0.30
C LEU A 387 25.30 14.85 1.13
N MET A 388 24.08 14.63 1.54
CA MET A 388 23.66 14.74 2.94
C MET A 388 23.63 13.33 3.56
N ASP A 389 24.21 13.19 4.75
CA ASP A 389 24.18 11.93 5.49
C ASP A 389 22.90 11.78 6.35
N ASP A 390 22.79 10.66 7.06
CA ASP A 390 21.68 10.33 7.95
C ASP A 390 21.60 11.20 9.22
N ASN A 391 22.61 12.03 9.47
CA ASN A 391 22.60 13.06 10.51
C ASN A 391 22.18 14.44 9.99
N GLY A 392 21.90 14.58 8.70
CA GLY A 392 21.56 15.85 8.07
C GLY A 392 22.77 16.73 7.73
N GLU A 393 23.98 16.19 7.83
CA GLU A 393 25.21 16.92 7.48
C GLU A 393 25.48 16.84 5.98
N LYS A 394 25.69 17.99 5.34
CA LYS A 394 26.07 18.12 3.93
C LYS A 394 27.58 18.11 3.81
N ASN A 395 28.13 17.14 3.11
CA ASN A 395 29.57 16.98 2.97
C ASN A 395 29.96 16.46 1.58
N LEU A 396 31.21 16.66 1.24
CA LEU A 396 31.84 15.95 0.14
C LEU A 396 32.22 14.54 0.59
N TYR A 397 32.01 13.56 -0.29
CA TYR A 397 32.34 12.16 -0.08
C TYR A 397 33.10 11.59 -1.25
N CYS A 398 34.23 10.93 -0.97
CA CYS A 398 34.99 10.18 -1.95
C CYS A 398 34.46 8.74 -2.02
N TYR A 399 34.12 8.31 -3.20
CA TYR A 399 33.65 6.95 -3.51
C TYR A 399 34.68 6.27 -4.40
N GLU A 400 35.16 5.10 -3.99
CA GLU A 400 35.98 4.22 -4.79
C GLU A 400 35.09 3.16 -5.47
N ALA A 401 35.05 3.18 -6.82
CA ALA A 401 34.08 2.43 -7.60
C ALA A 401 34.37 0.92 -7.67
N THR A 402 35.62 0.48 -7.50
CA THR A 402 36.01 -0.93 -7.57
C THR A 402 35.62 -1.66 -6.28
N GLU A 403 35.99 -1.09 -5.14
CA GLU A 403 35.70 -1.67 -3.82
C GLU A 403 34.32 -1.24 -3.27
N GLN A 404 33.67 -0.30 -3.96
CA GLN A 404 32.36 0.26 -3.57
C GLN A 404 32.35 0.86 -2.16
N ILE A 405 33.38 1.59 -1.81
CA ILE A 405 33.57 2.19 -0.49
C ILE A 405 33.39 3.70 -0.60
N ILE A 406 32.67 4.30 0.36
CA ILE A 406 32.46 5.74 0.45
C ILE A 406 33.00 6.26 1.79
N GLN A 407 33.65 7.43 1.76
CA GLN A 407 34.13 8.11 2.96
C GLN A 407 34.06 9.63 2.82
N LYS A 408 33.98 10.34 3.95
CA LYS A 408 33.98 11.81 3.97
C LYS A 408 35.26 12.33 3.33
N PHE A 409 35.13 13.29 2.43
CA PHE A 409 36.23 13.91 1.71
C PHE A 409 36.39 15.36 2.20
N VAL A 410 37.62 15.72 2.56
CA VAL A 410 37.97 17.08 2.97
C VAL A 410 38.92 17.64 1.92
N LEU A 411 38.53 18.78 1.34
CA LEU A 411 39.44 19.50 0.47
C LEU A 411 40.63 19.98 1.27
N PRO A 412 41.86 19.73 0.78
CA PRO A 412 43.04 20.29 1.40
C PRO A 412 42.93 21.83 1.42
N GLN A 413 42.96 22.44 2.59
CA GLN A 413 43.06 23.91 2.64
C GLN A 413 44.41 24.27 2.08
N MET A 414 44.44 25.08 1.01
CA MET A 414 45.64 25.71 0.58
C MET A 414 45.92 26.86 1.55
N ASP A 415 46.91 26.64 2.47
CA ASP A 415 47.44 27.74 3.25
C ASP A 415 48.03 28.77 2.30
N GLU A 416 47.43 29.95 2.25
CA GLU A 416 48.02 31.14 1.62
C GLU A 416 49.25 31.63 2.45
N GLY A 417 50.19 30.75 2.70
CA GLY A 417 51.45 31.10 3.33
C GLY A 417 52.40 31.71 2.29
N PRO A 418 53.21 32.70 2.64
CA PRO A 418 54.06 33.37 1.70
C PRO A 418 55.10 32.42 1.11
N ASN A 419 54.98 32.11 -0.15
CA ASN A 419 55.96 31.49 -1.06
C ASN A 419 56.25 29.99 -1.00
N ASN A 420 55.35 29.14 -0.50
CA ASN A 420 55.44 27.74 -0.86
C ASN A 420 54.24 27.35 -1.74
N ALA A 421 54.35 27.63 -3.03
CA ALA A 421 53.42 27.05 -3.99
C ALA A 421 53.55 25.52 -3.93
N ILE A 422 52.58 24.87 -3.25
CA ILE A 422 52.45 23.41 -3.30
C ILE A 422 52.23 23.08 -4.77
N THR A 423 53.21 22.43 -5.36
CA THR A 423 53.14 22.07 -6.79
C THR A 423 52.07 20.99 -6.96
N ILE A 424 51.49 20.90 -8.17
CA ILE A 424 50.54 19.83 -8.56
C ILE A 424 51.15 18.44 -8.18
N LYS A 425 52.47 18.28 -8.17
CA LYS A 425 53.16 17.09 -7.70
C LYS A 425 52.99 16.82 -6.20
N ASP A 426 52.98 17.85 -5.37
CA ASP A 426 52.84 17.70 -3.91
C ASP A 426 51.40 17.32 -3.56
N LEU A 427 50.39 17.91 -4.23
CA LEU A 427 48.98 17.49 -4.08
C LEU A 427 48.76 16.05 -4.55
N THR A 428 49.42 15.63 -5.63
CA THR A 428 49.37 14.25 -6.11
C THR A 428 49.97 13.29 -5.08
N ILE A 429 51.07 13.69 -4.42
CA ILE A 429 51.70 12.92 -3.36
C ILE A 429 50.79 12.81 -2.12
N TYR A 430 50.13 13.90 -1.70
CA TYR A 430 49.19 13.86 -0.57
C TYR A 430 47.95 13.04 -0.87
N SER A 431 47.40 13.09 -2.09
CA SER A 431 46.27 12.25 -2.49
C SER A 431 46.65 10.77 -2.58
N ILE A 432 47.87 10.43 -3.05
CA ILE A 432 48.41 9.07 -3.05
C ILE A 432 48.66 8.59 -1.61
N LEU A 433 49.17 9.46 -0.73
CA LEU A 433 49.36 9.14 0.68
C LEU A 433 48.03 8.86 1.40
N ALA A 434 47.02 9.67 1.16
CA ALA A 434 45.67 9.45 1.70
C ALA A 434 45.06 8.14 1.19
N ALA A 435 45.17 7.85 -0.12
CA ALA A 435 44.75 6.58 -0.72
C ALA A 435 45.51 5.38 -0.16
N SER A 436 46.84 5.50 0.07
CA SER A 436 47.66 4.42 0.62
C SER A 436 47.33 4.13 2.09
N ILE A 437 47.10 5.16 2.91
CA ILE A 437 46.64 5.01 4.30
C ILE A 437 45.27 4.33 4.35
N PHE A 438 44.39 4.69 3.44
CA PHE A 438 43.06 4.09 3.31
C PHE A 438 43.14 2.60 2.94
N CYS A 439 43.96 2.23 1.95
CA CYS A 439 44.21 0.83 1.60
C CYS A 439 44.80 0.05 2.78
N LEU A 440 45.67 0.67 3.58
CA LEU A 440 46.23 0.07 4.77
C LEU A 440 45.17 -0.23 5.84
N ILE A 441 44.26 0.72 6.08
CA ILE A 441 43.13 0.57 7.02
C ILE A 441 42.22 -0.57 6.59
N ILE A 442 41.88 -0.64 5.29
CA ILE A 442 41.06 -1.73 4.74
C ILE A 442 41.78 -3.08 4.89
N SER A 443 43.08 -3.14 4.56
CA SER A 443 43.88 -4.35 4.71
C SER A 443 43.90 -4.84 6.16
N ILE A 444 44.02 -3.94 7.13
CA ILE A 444 43.95 -4.24 8.56
C ILE A 444 42.52 -4.72 8.93
N ALA A 445 41.49 -4.05 8.47
CA ALA A 445 40.09 -4.43 8.75
C ALA A 445 39.74 -5.82 8.19
N LEU A 446 40.18 -6.12 6.97
CA LEU A 446 40.01 -7.44 6.35
C LEU A 446 40.80 -8.53 7.07
N THR A 447 41.98 -8.22 7.58
CA THR A 447 42.82 -9.16 8.35
C THR A 447 42.22 -9.45 9.73
N VAL A 448 41.63 -8.43 10.37
CA VAL A 448 40.91 -8.59 11.64
C VAL A 448 39.62 -9.42 11.41
N LYS A 449 38.85 -9.14 10.35
CA LYS A 449 37.67 -9.88 10.01
C LYS A 449 37.94 -11.35 9.65
N ARG A 450 39.08 -11.66 9.04
CA ARG A 450 39.50 -13.04 8.81
C ARG A 450 39.87 -13.78 10.12
N LYS A 451 40.49 -13.09 11.09
CA LYS A 451 40.84 -13.66 12.39
C LYS A 451 39.65 -13.84 13.35
N THR A 452 38.55 -13.15 13.13
CA THR A 452 37.30 -13.29 13.92
C THR A 452 36.36 -14.33 13.35
N ASN A 453 36.61 -14.84 12.13
CA ASN A 453 35.82 -15.87 11.46
C ASN A 453 36.56 -17.25 11.43
N GLU A 454 37.72 -17.37 12.05
CA GLU A 454 38.41 -18.62 12.47
C GLU A 454 38.18 -18.84 13.99
#